data_36e386b5a0290c7810ad2a7198606a5a
#
_entry.id   36e386b5a0290c7810ad2a7198606a5a
#
_cell.length_a   1.000
_cell.length_b   1.000
_cell.length_c   1.000
_cell.angle_alpha   90.00
_cell.angle_beta   90.00
_cell.angle_gamma   90.00
#
_symmetry.space_group_name_H-M   'P 1'
#
loop_
_entity.id
_entity.type
_entity.pdbx_description
1 polymer ?
#
loop_
_entity_poly.entity_id
_entity_poly.type
_entity_poly.pdbx_seq_one_letter_code
_entity_poly.pdbx_strand_id
1 'polypeptide(L)'
;MSINTLKNKKQINRLFKKGKTSIFFPLMFYCIESKEPKVLFSISKKKIAKAVERNKLKRQLKAIYVEDFSWNLNKHLAIVYLANYVCDAIELKEAMQKIKDTYEKD
;
A
#
# COMPACT_ATOMS: atom_id res chain seq x y z
N MET A 1 -3.94 -15.53 8.18
CA MET A 1 -4.53 -14.28 8.71
C MET A 1 -5.04 -13.41 7.58
N SER A 2 -6.27 -12.95 7.66
CA SER A 2 -6.84 -12.10 6.64
C SER A 2 -6.64 -10.63 7.00
N ILE A 3 -6.48 -9.79 5.98
CA ILE A 3 -6.42 -8.34 6.16
C ILE A 3 -7.70 -7.73 5.59
N ASN A 4 -8.10 -6.60 6.17
CA ASN A 4 -9.26 -5.88 5.69
C ASN A 4 -8.88 -5.02 4.49
N THR A 5 -9.41 -5.37 3.32
CA THR A 5 -9.16 -4.61 2.10
C THR A 5 -10.16 -3.45 2.00
N LEU A 6 -9.67 -2.27 1.68
CA LEU A 6 -10.51 -1.10 1.50
C LEU A 6 -11.25 -1.20 0.17
N LYS A 7 -12.57 -1.26 0.21
CA LYS A 7 -13.42 -1.44 -0.99
C LYS A 7 -14.46 -0.34 -1.18
N ASN A 8 -14.80 0.39 -0.14
CA ASN A 8 -15.84 1.42 -0.19
C ASN A 8 -15.35 2.61 -1.02
N LYS A 9 -16.08 2.94 -2.09
CA LYS A 9 -15.71 4.01 -3.03
C LYS A 9 -15.59 5.38 -2.36
N LYS A 10 -16.49 5.70 -1.43
CA LYS A 10 -16.45 6.98 -0.71
C LYS A 10 -15.19 7.09 0.16
N GLN A 11 -14.84 5.99 0.84
CA GLN A 11 -13.66 5.94 1.68
C GLN A 11 -12.38 6.01 0.84
N ILE A 12 -12.35 5.34 -0.30
CA ILE A 12 -11.22 5.40 -1.22
C ILE A 12 -11.03 6.81 -1.75
N ASN A 13 -12.11 7.47 -2.19
CA ASN A 13 -12.04 8.84 -2.68
C ASN A 13 -11.55 9.80 -1.59
N ARG A 14 -12.04 9.64 -0.37
CA ARG A 14 -11.60 10.46 0.76
C ARG A 14 -10.11 10.28 1.03
N LEU A 15 -9.64 9.04 0.98
CA LEU A 15 -8.24 8.71 1.20
C LEU A 15 -7.34 9.42 0.18
N PHE A 16 -7.69 9.35 -1.10
CA PHE A 16 -6.90 9.99 -2.15
C PHE A 16 -6.99 11.52 -2.14
N LYS A 17 -8.09 12.07 -1.68
CA LYS A 17 -8.27 13.54 -1.64
C LYS A 17 -7.70 14.17 -0.39
N LYS A 18 -7.86 13.54 0.76
CA LYS A 18 -7.52 14.13 2.06
C LYS A 18 -6.39 13.43 2.80
N GLY A 19 -5.97 12.26 2.33
CA GLY A 19 -4.93 11.50 2.99
C GLY A 19 -3.56 12.17 2.89
N LYS A 20 -2.73 11.93 3.88
CA LYS A 20 -1.33 12.32 3.84
C LYS A 20 -0.60 11.40 2.86
N THR A 21 0.33 11.96 2.10
CA THR A 21 1.10 11.20 1.12
C THR A 21 2.55 11.07 1.55
N SER A 22 3.14 9.92 1.24
CA SER A 22 4.57 9.69 1.44
C SER A 22 5.08 8.88 0.26
N ILE A 23 6.26 9.21 -0.24
CA ILE A 23 6.85 8.51 -1.37
C ILE A 23 8.13 7.83 -0.91
N PHE A 24 8.16 6.50 -1.03
CA PHE A 24 9.37 5.69 -0.83
C PHE A 24 9.46 4.78 -2.05
N PHE A 25 10.08 5.29 -3.12
CA PHE A 25 10.13 4.57 -4.39
C PHE A 25 10.58 3.12 -4.18
N PRO A 26 9.94 2.12 -4.79
CA PRO A 26 8.93 2.23 -5.88
C PRO A 26 7.49 2.37 -5.42
N LEU A 27 7.23 2.73 -4.17
CA LEU A 27 5.88 2.83 -3.61
C LEU A 27 5.54 4.25 -3.20
N MET A 28 4.26 4.56 -3.29
CA MET A 28 3.67 5.80 -2.79
C MET A 28 2.54 5.41 -1.84
N PHE A 29 2.43 6.13 -0.74
CA PHE A 29 1.46 5.80 0.30
C PHE A 29 0.51 6.97 0.53
N TYR A 30 -0.78 6.65 0.63
CA TYR A 30 -1.81 7.58 1.12
C TYR A 30 -2.30 7.04 2.44
N CYS A 31 -2.49 7.90 3.43
CA CYS A 31 -2.90 7.51 4.76
C CYS A 31 -3.88 8.51 5.34
N ILE A 32 -4.97 8.01 5.92
CA ILE A 32 -5.93 8.83 6.64
C ILE A 32 -6.39 8.07 7.88
N GLU A 33 -6.64 8.78 8.97
CA GLU A 33 -7.12 8.16 10.19
C GLU A 33 -8.51 7.57 10.01
N SER A 34 -8.76 6.46 10.68
CA SER A 34 -10.01 5.71 10.59
C SER A 34 -10.26 4.98 11.90
N LYS A 35 -11.46 4.39 12.02
CA LYS A 35 -11.82 3.59 13.19
C LYS A 35 -11.26 2.18 13.15
N GLU A 36 -10.87 1.71 11.96
CA GLU A 36 -10.31 0.37 11.79
C GLU A 36 -9.26 0.36 10.68
N PRO A 37 -8.28 -0.56 10.76
CA PRO A 37 -7.26 -0.64 9.73
C PRO A 37 -7.81 -1.26 8.46
N LYS A 38 -7.58 -0.60 7.31
CA LYS A 38 -7.89 -1.14 5.99
C LYS A 38 -6.80 -0.72 5.03
N VAL A 39 -6.54 -1.55 4.03
CA VAL A 39 -5.48 -1.30 3.08
C VAL A 39 -5.96 -1.55 1.64
N LEU A 40 -5.44 -0.73 0.73
CA LEU A 40 -5.70 -0.85 -0.70
C LEU A 40 -4.36 -0.94 -1.42
N PHE A 41 -4.23 -1.91 -2.32
CA PHE A 41 -3.05 -2.06 -3.17
C PHE A 41 -3.43 -1.67 -4.59
N SER A 42 -2.69 -0.74 -5.19
CA SER A 42 -3.00 -0.23 -6.52
C SER A 42 -1.79 -0.30 -7.45
N ILE A 43 -1.95 -0.98 -8.57
CA ILE A 43 -0.93 -1.09 -9.61
C ILE A 43 -1.58 -0.77 -10.95
N SER A 44 -1.14 0.35 -11.55
CA SER A 44 -1.73 0.85 -12.79
C SER A 44 -1.38 0.00 -13.99
N LYS A 45 -2.33 -0.19 -14.91
CA LYS A 45 -2.10 -0.83 -16.22
C LYS A 45 -1.10 -0.05 -17.05
N LYS A 46 -1.02 1.26 -16.84
CA LYS A 46 -0.05 2.11 -17.55
C LYS A 46 1.38 1.83 -17.12
N LYS A 47 1.57 1.43 -15.87
CA LYS A 47 2.89 1.10 -15.33
C LYS A 47 3.28 -0.33 -15.64
N ILE A 48 2.40 -1.28 -15.36
CA ILE A 48 2.61 -2.71 -15.58
C ILE A 48 1.45 -3.23 -16.43
N ALA A 49 1.68 -3.40 -17.71
CA ALA A 49 0.63 -3.75 -18.66
C ALA A 49 0.07 -5.16 -18.50
N LYS A 50 0.91 -6.12 -18.14
CA LYS A 50 0.49 -7.53 -18.02
C LYS A 50 -0.24 -7.80 -16.71
N ALA A 51 -1.47 -8.31 -16.81
CA ALA A 51 -2.28 -8.63 -15.62
C ALA A 51 -1.60 -9.64 -14.70
N VAL A 52 -0.90 -10.62 -15.26
CA VAL A 52 -0.19 -11.64 -14.49
C VAL A 52 0.87 -10.99 -13.59
N GLU A 53 1.61 -10.03 -14.16
CA GLU A 53 2.64 -9.31 -13.41
C GLU A 53 2.05 -8.43 -12.33
N ARG A 54 0.94 -7.74 -12.63
CA ARG A 54 0.24 -6.92 -11.62
C ARG A 54 -0.26 -7.77 -10.45
N ASN A 55 -0.84 -8.92 -10.76
CA ASN A 55 -1.35 -9.84 -9.72
C ASN A 55 -0.22 -10.37 -8.85
N LYS A 56 0.92 -10.68 -9.45
CA LYS A 56 2.10 -11.14 -8.71
C LYS A 56 2.60 -10.06 -7.76
N LEU A 57 2.70 -8.81 -8.23
CA LEU A 57 3.12 -7.68 -7.40
C LEU A 57 2.15 -7.43 -6.24
N LYS A 58 0.84 -7.51 -6.51
CA LYS A 58 -0.16 -7.38 -5.45
C LYS A 58 0.00 -8.44 -4.37
N ARG A 59 0.23 -9.69 -4.78
CA ARG A 59 0.45 -10.78 -3.83
C ARG A 59 1.70 -10.57 -3.00
N GLN A 60 2.77 -10.08 -3.62
CA GLN A 60 4.01 -9.79 -2.91
C GLN A 60 3.83 -8.66 -1.90
N LEU A 61 3.18 -7.56 -2.31
CA LEU A 61 2.91 -6.43 -1.42
C LEU A 61 2.02 -6.85 -0.26
N LYS A 62 0.99 -7.64 -0.54
CA LYS A 62 0.09 -8.15 0.49
C LYS A 62 0.84 -9.03 1.49
N ALA A 63 1.70 -9.92 0.99
CA ALA A 63 2.49 -10.80 1.86
C ALA A 63 3.42 -10.00 2.77
N ILE A 64 4.08 -9.00 2.24
CA ILE A 64 4.95 -8.13 3.03
C ILE A 64 4.16 -7.37 4.11
N TYR A 65 3.01 -6.84 3.73
CA TYR A 65 2.13 -6.11 4.64
C TYR A 65 1.66 -7.01 5.79
N VAL A 66 1.26 -8.23 5.46
CA VAL A 66 0.70 -9.18 6.44
C VAL A 66 1.76 -9.68 7.43
N GLU A 67 3.04 -9.70 7.04
CA GLU A 67 4.10 -10.12 7.95
C GLU A 67 4.11 -9.30 9.25
N ASP A 68 3.84 -8.00 9.13
CA ASP A 68 3.74 -7.13 10.30
C ASP A 68 2.91 -5.90 9.95
N PHE A 69 1.62 -5.97 10.22
CA PHE A 69 0.73 -4.83 10.01
C PHE A 69 0.24 -4.19 11.33
N SER A 70 0.86 -4.56 12.44
CA SER A 70 0.49 -4.02 13.76
C SER A 70 0.63 -2.51 13.85
N TRP A 71 1.45 -1.91 12.98
CA TRP A 71 1.63 -0.47 12.90
C TRP A 71 0.43 0.27 12.30
N ASN A 72 -0.45 -0.44 11.59
CA ASN A 72 -1.66 0.15 11.00
C ASN A 72 -2.87 -0.22 11.86
N LEU A 73 -3.01 0.45 13.01
CA LEU A 73 -4.08 0.14 13.95
C LEU A 73 -5.40 0.82 13.60
N ASN A 74 -5.35 2.09 13.21
CA ASN A 74 -6.56 2.89 12.96
C ASN A 74 -6.39 3.79 11.76
N LYS A 75 -5.99 3.22 10.62
CA LYS A 75 -5.75 3.99 9.40
C LYS A 75 -6.26 3.28 8.15
N HIS A 76 -6.81 4.06 7.24
CA HIS A 76 -6.99 3.61 5.86
C HIS A 76 -5.71 3.95 5.12
N LEU A 77 -5.16 2.97 4.43
CA LEU A 77 -3.87 3.08 3.76
C LEU A 77 -3.99 2.63 2.31
N ALA A 78 -3.48 3.43 1.37
CA ALA A 78 -3.36 3.03 -0.01
C ALA A 78 -1.88 2.90 -0.35
N ILE A 79 -1.50 1.76 -0.91
CA ILE A 79 -0.15 1.49 -1.35
C ILE A 79 -0.17 1.46 -2.87
N VAL A 80 0.45 2.47 -3.50
CA VAL A 80 0.42 2.68 -4.94
C VAL A 80 1.80 2.38 -5.51
N TYR A 81 1.83 1.53 -6.54
CA TYR A 81 3.06 1.14 -7.21
C TYR A 81 3.44 2.19 -8.27
N LEU A 82 4.66 2.71 -8.21
CA LEU A 82 5.11 3.80 -9.09
C LEU A 82 6.04 3.37 -10.23
N ALA A 83 6.73 2.25 -10.08
CA ALA A 83 7.70 1.81 -11.09
C ALA A 83 7.02 1.28 -12.34
N ASN A 84 7.66 1.46 -13.50
CA ASN A 84 7.18 0.93 -14.78
C ASN A 84 7.87 -0.38 -15.16
N TYR A 85 8.45 -1.04 -14.18
CA TYR A 85 9.09 -2.36 -14.31
C TYR A 85 8.75 -3.18 -13.08
N VAL A 86 8.93 -4.49 -13.15
CA VAL A 86 8.64 -5.38 -12.02
C VAL A 86 9.84 -5.35 -11.05
N CYS A 87 9.63 -4.74 -9.89
CA CYS A 87 10.64 -4.69 -8.84
C CYS A 87 10.81 -6.05 -8.16
N ASP A 88 11.99 -6.31 -7.62
CA ASP A 88 12.18 -7.51 -6.82
C ASP A 88 11.62 -7.32 -5.40
N ALA A 89 11.52 -8.43 -4.67
CA ALA A 89 10.93 -8.43 -3.33
C ALA A 89 11.74 -7.58 -2.34
N ILE A 90 13.04 -7.49 -2.53
CA ILE A 90 13.91 -6.72 -1.63
C ILE A 90 13.58 -5.23 -1.71
N GLU A 91 13.42 -4.69 -2.92
CA GLU A 91 13.05 -3.29 -3.11
C GLU A 91 11.69 -2.98 -2.46
N LEU A 92 10.73 -3.89 -2.62
CA LEU A 92 9.40 -3.72 -2.04
C LEU A 92 9.45 -3.74 -0.51
N LYS A 93 10.22 -4.66 0.06
CA LYS A 93 10.38 -4.77 1.52
C LYS A 93 11.03 -3.53 2.12
N GLU A 94 12.05 -3.00 1.45
CA GLU A 94 12.73 -1.80 1.93
C GLU A 94 11.79 -0.59 1.96
N ALA A 95 10.99 -0.41 0.90
CA ALA A 95 10.02 0.68 0.85
C ALA A 95 8.95 0.53 1.94
N MET A 96 8.43 -0.67 2.13
CA MET A 96 7.45 -0.95 3.18
C MET A 96 8.02 -0.71 4.57
N GLN A 97 9.28 -1.07 4.80
CA GLN A 97 9.94 -0.84 6.09
C GLN A 97 10.07 0.65 6.38
N LYS A 98 10.37 1.45 5.39
CA LYS A 98 10.48 2.90 5.55
C LYS A 98 9.14 3.53 5.95
N ILE A 99 8.05 3.11 5.32
CA ILE A 99 6.72 3.64 5.68
C ILE A 99 6.30 3.18 7.07
N LYS A 100 6.59 1.94 7.42
CA LYS A 100 6.34 1.41 8.74
C LYS A 100 7.06 2.24 9.80
N ASP A 101 8.34 2.49 9.60
CA ASP A 101 9.15 3.30 10.52
C ASP A 101 8.58 4.71 10.67
N THR A 102 8.10 5.29 9.58
CA THR A 102 7.50 6.63 9.59
C THR A 102 6.24 6.66 10.44
N TYR A 103 5.37 5.67 10.29
CA TYR A 103 4.08 5.65 11.01
C TYR A 103 4.20 5.20 12.46
N GLU A 104 5.17 4.38 12.80
CA GLU A 104 5.38 3.97 14.19
C GLU A 104 5.88 5.10 15.07
N LYS A 105 6.49 6.12 14.49
CA LYS A 105 7.00 7.28 15.23
C LYS A 105 5.93 8.32 15.56
N ASP A 106 4.79 8.23 14.93
CA ASP A 106 3.71 9.21 15.12
C ASP A 106 2.75 8.82 16.26
#